data_a42705c9f01ac649f038971d2e28fb01
#
_entry.id   a42705c9f01ac649f038971d2e28fb01
#
_cell.length_a   1.000
_cell.length_b   1.000
_cell.length_c   1.000
_cell.angle_alpha   90.00
_cell.angle_beta   90.00
_cell.angle_gamma   90.00
#
_symmetry.space_group_name_H-M   'P 1'
#
loop_
_entity.id
_entity.type
_entity.pdbx_description
1 polymer ?
#
loop_
_entity_poly.entity_id
_entity_poly.type
_entity_poly.pdbx_seq_one_letter_code
_entity_poly.pdbx_strand_id
1 'polypeptide(L)'
;MFRIPKALLASVGVILLIMGGPVSAQGTGEGSSSSPSSPGGEVSSTGRNAATQVSSVPQLSTRLSQMKSLCAKSGGFVVDCLAERIETLVLDASDLHGHNEMKQILRDTAEELRLLARANSDPAGPRARITSNDGQRSTRPLVAVTPSRRSSAHRQAIAILEEAETKLLRSSTQSAARASQYQQVANALGSNKVLLRS
;
A
#
# COMPACT_ATOMS: atom_id res chain seq x y z
N MET A 1 -5.96 -44.40 -0.41
CA MET A 1 -6.46 -44.58 -1.79
C MET A 1 -7.62 -43.62 -2.00
N PHE A 2 -7.37 -42.44 -2.55
CA PHE A 2 -8.41 -41.50 -2.94
C PHE A 2 -8.22 -41.18 -4.42
N ARG A 3 -9.24 -41.53 -5.21
CA ARG A 3 -9.30 -41.34 -6.66
C ARG A 3 -9.71 -39.89 -6.97
N ILE A 4 -8.94 -39.27 -7.85
CA ILE A 4 -9.23 -37.97 -8.47
C ILE A 4 -10.08 -38.23 -9.74
N PRO A 5 -11.21 -37.55 -9.96
CA PRO A 5 -11.88 -37.58 -11.26
C PRO A 5 -11.30 -36.52 -12.19
N LYS A 6 -10.90 -36.95 -13.39
CA LYS A 6 -10.65 -36.09 -14.56
C LYS A 6 -12.01 -35.82 -15.24
N ALA A 7 -12.29 -34.58 -15.58
CA ALA A 7 -13.19 -34.16 -16.65
C ALA A 7 -12.78 -32.74 -17.06
N LEU A 8 -12.23 -32.55 -18.26
CA LEU A 8 -12.84 -32.32 -19.60
C LEU A 8 -13.27 -30.86 -19.76
N LEU A 9 -12.45 -30.11 -20.52
CA LEU A 9 -12.55 -29.75 -21.94
C LEU A 9 -13.48 -28.56 -22.27
N ALA A 10 -12.80 -27.54 -22.82
CA ALA A 10 -13.13 -26.79 -24.04
C ALA A 10 -14.29 -25.81 -24.01
N SER A 11 -13.97 -24.56 -24.26
CA SER A 11 -14.71 -23.77 -25.24
C SER A 11 -13.84 -22.65 -25.83
N VAL A 12 -13.66 -22.77 -27.12
CA VAL A 12 -13.14 -21.83 -28.08
C VAL A 12 -14.24 -20.79 -28.35
N GLY A 13 -13.92 -19.53 -28.27
CA GLY A 13 -14.79 -18.43 -28.66
C GLY A 13 -13.98 -17.34 -29.38
N VAL A 14 -13.91 -17.46 -30.68
CA VAL A 14 -13.50 -16.43 -31.66
C VAL A 14 -14.65 -15.47 -31.87
N ILE A 15 -14.38 -14.19 -32.15
CA ILE A 15 -15.17 -13.16 -32.85
C ILE A 15 -14.77 -11.78 -32.30
N LEU A 16 -14.56 -10.71 -32.99
CA LEU A 16 -14.51 -10.24 -34.39
C LEU A 16 -14.01 -8.81 -34.32
N LEU A 17 -13.27 -8.43 -35.34
CA LEU A 17 -12.82 -7.06 -35.66
C LEU A 17 -13.99 -6.09 -35.82
N ILE A 18 -13.83 -4.85 -35.32
CA ILE A 18 -14.46 -3.68 -35.94
C ILE A 18 -13.43 -2.52 -36.02
N MET A 19 -13.18 -2.12 -37.24
CA MET A 19 -12.46 -0.95 -37.66
C MET A 19 -13.30 0.34 -37.50
N GLY A 20 -12.64 1.45 -37.42
CA GLY A 20 -13.17 2.80 -37.75
C GLY A 20 -12.67 3.82 -36.73
N GLY A 21 -11.90 4.78 -37.03
CA GLY A 21 -11.78 5.81 -38.01
C GLY A 21 -11.28 7.08 -37.30
N PRO A 22 -10.40 7.91 -37.89
CA PRO A 22 -9.78 9.06 -37.20
C PRO A 22 -10.64 10.32 -37.34
N VAL A 23 -10.71 11.14 -36.28
CA VAL A 23 -11.14 12.54 -36.40
C VAL A 23 -10.10 13.43 -35.71
N SER A 24 -9.39 14.17 -36.56
CA SER A 24 -8.59 15.33 -36.20
C SER A 24 -9.50 16.51 -35.91
N ALA A 25 -9.23 17.26 -34.86
CA ALA A 25 -9.62 18.66 -34.76
C ALA A 25 -8.54 19.44 -33.98
N GLN A 26 -7.79 20.23 -34.73
CA GLN A 26 -6.95 21.32 -34.27
C GLN A 26 -7.86 22.46 -33.79
N GLY A 27 -7.51 23.06 -32.68
CA GLY A 27 -8.13 24.29 -32.18
C GLY A 27 -7.06 25.12 -31.45
N THR A 28 -6.39 25.97 -32.20
CA THR A 28 -5.60 27.09 -31.69
C THR A 28 -6.50 28.15 -31.08
N GLY A 29 -6.13 28.66 -29.90
CA GLY A 29 -6.82 29.76 -29.25
C GLY A 29 -5.96 30.37 -28.16
N GLU A 30 -5.09 31.33 -28.54
CA GLU A 30 -4.46 32.30 -27.65
C GLU A 30 -5.51 33.22 -27.03
N GLY A 31 -5.38 33.52 -25.77
CA GLY A 31 -6.22 34.48 -25.07
C GLY A 31 -5.67 34.83 -23.69
N SER A 32 -4.70 35.76 -23.67
CA SER A 32 -4.32 36.49 -22.46
C SER A 32 -5.48 37.31 -21.93
N SER A 33 -5.75 37.25 -20.62
CA SER A 33 -6.27 38.42 -19.89
C SER A 33 -6.12 38.24 -18.37
N SER A 34 -5.52 39.23 -17.81
CA SER A 34 -5.20 39.56 -16.43
C SER A 34 -6.39 39.61 -15.46
N SER A 35 -6.08 39.26 -14.21
CA SER A 35 -6.66 39.55 -12.87
C SER A 35 -7.83 40.56 -12.75
N PRO A 36 -8.67 40.51 -11.68
CA PRO A 36 -8.18 40.84 -10.34
C PRO A 36 -8.74 40.01 -9.17
N SER A 37 -8.05 40.15 -8.06
CA SER A 37 -8.30 39.66 -6.71
C SER A 37 -9.66 40.09 -6.16
N SER A 38 -10.31 39.19 -5.40
CA SER A 38 -11.19 39.54 -4.30
C SER A 38 -11.17 38.46 -3.22
N PRO A 39 -11.11 38.87 -1.93
CA PRO A 39 -10.95 37.98 -0.79
C PRO A 39 -12.32 37.55 -0.27
N GLY A 40 -12.44 36.32 0.15
CA GLY A 40 -13.62 35.92 0.91
C GLY A 40 -13.82 34.43 1.02
N GLY A 41 -13.63 33.86 2.21
CA GLY A 41 -14.20 32.63 2.64
C GLY A 41 -13.23 31.45 2.77
N GLU A 42 -12.33 31.52 3.74
CA GLU A 42 -11.72 30.35 4.32
C GLU A 42 -12.79 29.51 5.01
N VAL A 43 -13.26 28.48 4.33
CA VAL A 43 -13.84 27.33 5.02
C VAL A 43 -12.66 26.48 5.45
N SER A 44 -12.32 26.59 6.73
CA SER A 44 -11.38 25.70 7.41
C SER A 44 -11.80 24.25 7.22
N SER A 45 -11.29 23.61 6.16
CA SER A 45 -11.25 22.18 6.09
C SER A 45 -10.15 21.74 7.05
N THR A 46 -10.54 21.08 8.11
CA THR A 46 -9.78 20.47 9.20
C THR A 46 -8.44 19.96 8.70
N GLY A 47 -7.35 20.64 9.09
CA GLY A 47 -6.01 20.45 8.57
C GLY A 47 -5.44 19.06 8.82
N ARG A 48 -5.50 18.20 7.84
CA ARG A 48 -4.44 17.24 7.62
C ARG A 48 -3.31 18.03 6.97
N ASN A 49 -2.20 18.17 7.70
CA ASN A 49 -1.02 18.89 7.23
C ASN A 49 -0.64 18.40 5.84
N ALA A 50 -0.51 19.29 4.87
CA ALA A 50 -0.10 18.99 3.50
C ALA A 50 1.23 18.20 3.41
N ALA A 51 2.04 18.23 4.47
CA ALA A 51 3.28 17.48 4.62
C ALA A 51 3.08 15.94 4.76
N THR A 52 1.85 15.47 5.08
CA THR A 52 1.56 14.04 5.24
C THR A 52 0.89 13.42 4.00
N GLN A 53 0.34 14.21 3.10
CA GLN A 53 -0.33 13.69 1.90
C GLN A 53 0.67 13.08 0.91
N VAL A 54 0.26 11.93 0.32
CA VAL A 54 0.99 11.22 -0.73
C VAL A 54 0.24 11.42 -2.04
N SER A 55 0.79 12.25 -2.92
CA SER A 55 0.19 12.59 -4.20
C SER A 55 0.81 11.87 -5.40
N SER A 56 1.90 11.11 -5.20
CA SER A 56 2.59 10.40 -6.27
C SER A 56 3.12 9.02 -5.84
N VAL A 57 3.26 8.11 -6.81
CA VAL A 57 3.81 6.76 -6.57
C VAL A 57 5.25 6.79 -6.06
N PRO A 58 6.16 7.64 -6.56
CA PRO A 58 7.51 7.76 -5.97
C PRO A 58 7.49 8.17 -4.49
N GLN A 59 6.61 9.08 -4.09
CA GLN A 59 6.45 9.44 -2.67
C GLN A 59 5.94 8.26 -1.84
N LEU A 60 4.95 7.49 -2.37
CA LEU A 60 4.45 6.28 -1.74
C LEU A 60 5.57 5.28 -1.50
N SER A 61 6.36 4.97 -2.53
CA SER A 61 7.48 4.02 -2.44
C SER A 61 8.57 4.48 -1.47
N THR A 62 8.89 5.77 -1.48
CA THR A 62 9.85 6.35 -0.52
C THR A 62 9.37 6.17 0.91
N ARG A 63 8.11 6.50 1.21
CA ARG A 63 7.55 6.34 2.57
C ARG A 63 7.43 4.88 2.98
N LEU A 64 7.10 3.94 2.06
CA LEU A 64 7.15 2.51 2.32
C LEU A 64 8.55 2.06 2.75
N SER A 65 9.59 2.56 2.09
CA SER A 65 10.98 2.25 2.46
C SER A 65 11.39 2.85 3.81
N GLN A 66 10.84 4.02 4.16
CA GLN A 66 11.13 4.73 5.42
C GLN A 66 10.46 4.08 6.65
N MET A 67 9.45 3.23 6.47
CA MET A 67 8.81 2.53 7.60
C MET A 67 9.80 1.71 8.43
N LYS A 68 10.93 1.30 7.84
CA LYS A 68 11.99 0.60 8.55
C LYS A 68 12.53 1.39 9.73
N SER A 69 12.68 2.70 9.62
CA SER A 69 13.24 3.54 10.69
C SER A 69 12.35 3.51 11.93
N LEU A 70 11.04 3.53 11.76
CA LEU A 70 10.08 3.44 12.85
C LEU A 70 9.99 2.03 13.42
N CYS A 71 9.86 1.01 12.55
CA CYS A 71 9.55 -0.34 12.99
C CYS A 71 10.80 -1.16 13.41
N ALA A 72 12.02 -0.72 13.07
CA ALA A 72 13.25 -1.45 13.41
C ALA A 72 13.46 -1.66 14.92
N LYS A 73 13.02 -0.70 15.74
CA LYS A 73 13.17 -0.76 17.20
C LYS A 73 11.92 -1.24 17.92
N SER A 74 10.93 -1.72 17.20
CA SER A 74 9.64 -2.08 17.76
C SER A 74 9.62 -3.45 18.46
N GLY A 75 10.67 -4.27 18.32
CA GLY A 75 10.76 -5.58 18.97
C GLY A 75 9.55 -6.47 18.69
N GLY A 76 8.86 -6.92 19.73
CA GLY A 76 7.66 -7.75 19.59
C GLY A 76 6.49 -7.09 18.84
N PHE A 77 6.51 -5.78 18.66
CA PHE A 77 5.45 -5.02 17.96
C PHE A 77 5.68 -4.89 16.44
N VAL A 78 6.75 -5.45 15.89
CA VAL A 78 7.17 -5.19 14.49
C VAL A 78 6.07 -5.53 13.47
N VAL A 79 5.34 -6.63 13.64
CA VAL A 79 4.28 -7.06 12.73
C VAL A 79 3.12 -6.04 12.73
N ASP A 80 2.66 -5.63 13.91
CA ASP A 80 1.58 -4.64 14.03
C ASP A 80 2.05 -3.22 13.69
N CYS A 81 3.35 -2.91 13.84
CA CYS A 81 3.96 -1.68 13.38
C CYS A 81 3.91 -1.58 11.85
N LEU A 82 4.28 -2.64 11.14
CA LEU A 82 4.20 -2.68 9.68
C LEU A 82 2.74 -2.51 9.20
N ALA A 83 1.81 -3.21 9.83
CA ALA A 83 0.39 -3.09 9.54
C ALA A 83 -0.09 -1.63 9.67
N GLU A 84 0.20 -1.00 10.79
CA GLU A 84 -0.22 0.37 11.11
C GLU A 84 0.41 1.40 10.15
N ARG A 85 1.68 1.22 9.79
CA ARG A 85 2.36 2.13 8.85
C ARG A 85 1.80 2.03 7.44
N ILE A 86 1.54 0.82 6.94
CA ILE A 86 0.91 0.61 5.63
C ILE A 86 -0.52 1.20 5.64
N GLU A 87 -1.31 0.95 6.69
CA GLU A 87 -2.66 1.49 6.87
C GLU A 87 -2.66 3.02 6.82
N THR A 88 -1.78 3.68 7.60
CA THR A 88 -1.63 5.13 7.63
C THR A 88 -1.23 5.67 6.25
N LEU A 89 -0.27 5.01 5.61
CA LEU A 89 0.24 5.45 4.31
C LEU A 89 -0.83 5.38 3.21
N VAL A 90 -1.70 4.36 3.24
CA VAL A 90 -2.83 4.26 2.30
C VAL A 90 -3.87 5.36 2.54
N LEU A 91 -4.09 5.75 3.81
CA LEU A 91 -4.94 6.89 4.14
C LEU A 91 -4.35 8.21 3.66
N ASP A 92 -3.04 8.40 3.81
CA ASP A 92 -2.32 9.58 3.32
C ASP A 92 -2.28 9.64 1.78
N ALA A 93 -2.43 8.49 1.09
CA ALA A 93 -2.48 8.36 -0.36
C ALA A 93 -3.92 8.47 -0.94
N SER A 94 -4.86 9.11 -0.22
CA SER A 94 -6.23 9.32 -0.70
C SER A 94 -6.25 9.97 -2.07
N ASP A 95 -5.41 10.97 -2.29
CA ASP A 95 -5.33 11.79 -3.51
C ASP A 95 -4.52 11.15 -4.64
N LEU A 96 -3.99 9.95 -4.42
CA LEU A 96 -3.32 9.18 -5.46
C LEU A 96 -4.35 8.54 -6.40
N HIS A 97 -4.82 9.33 -7.37
CA HIS A 97 -5.83 8.90 -8.33
C HIS A 97 -5.30 7.87 -9.33
N GLY A 98 -6.17 7.01 -9.85
CA GLY A 98 -5.81 6.02 -10.88
C GLY A 98 -5.07 4.77 -10.36
N HIS A 99 -4.78 4.68 -9.05
CA HIS A 99 -4.06 3.58 -8.42
C HIS A 99 -4.88 2.84 -7.35
N ASN A 100 -6.21 2.72 -7.56
CA ASN A 100 -7.12 2.12 -6.59
C ASN A 100 -6.78 0.66 -6.28
N GLU A 101 -6.36 -0.12 -7.29
CA GLU A 101 -5.95 -1.51 -7.12
C GLU A 101 -4.68 -1.61 -6.22
N MET A 102 -3.67 -0.78 -6.47
CA MET A 102 -2.49 -0.69 -5.63
C MET A 102 -2.85 -0.35 -4.18
N LYS A 103 -3.70 0.66 -3.98
CA LYS A 103 -4.18 1.05 -2.64
C LYS A 103 -4.96 -0.08 -1.97
N GLN A 104 -5.73 -0.86 -2.73
CA GLN A 104 -6.47 -1.99 -2.19
C GLN A 104 -5.53 -3.12 -1.75
N ILE A 105 -4.55 -3.50 -2.59
CA ILE A 105 -3.54 -4.50 -2.23
C ILE A 105 -2.82 -4.11 -0.93
N LEU A 106 -2.44 -2.85 -0.78
CA LEU A 106 -1.78 -2.36 0.44
C LEU A 106 -2.72 -2.40 1.67
N ARG A 107 -4.02 -2.08 1.51
CA ARG A 107 -5.01 -2.21 2.60
C ARG A 107 -5.17 -3.64 3.07
N ASP A 108 -5.34 -4.56 2.12
CA ASP A 108 -5.50 -5.98 2.42
C ASP A 108 -4.25 -6.51 3.13
N THR A 109 -3.07 -6.14 2.66
CA THR A 109 -1.79 -6.47 3.32
C THR A 109 -1.72 -5.95 4.75
N ALA A 110 -2.12 -4.70 4.97
CA ALA A 110 -2.14 -4.11 6.32
C ALA A 110 -3.13 -4.84 7.25
N GLU A 111 -4.29 -5.21 6.74
CA GLU A 111 -5.29 -5.94 7.50
C GLU A 111 -4.81 -7.35 7.86
N GLU A 112 -4.25 -8.10 6.90
CA GLU A 112 -3.69 -9.43 7.13
C GLU A 112 -2.57 -9.41 8.19
N LEU A 113 -1.64 -8.46 8.11
CA LEU A 113 -0.59 -8.27 9.12
C LEU A 113 -1.17 -7.92 10.50
N ARG A 114 -2.19 -7.08 10.56
CA ARG A 114 -2.88 -6.71 11.80
C ARG A 114 -3.59 -7.91 12.44
N LEU A 115 -4.29 -8.71 11.64
CA LEU A 115 -4.94 -9.93 12.09
C LEU A 115 -3.91 -10.95 12.59
N LEU A 116 -2.80 -11.12 11.87
CA LEU A 116 -1.69 -11.98 12.28
C LEU A 116 -1.11 -11.54 13.64
N ALA A 117 -0.86 -10.25 13.83
CA ALA A 117 -0.33 -9.73 15.09
C ALA A 117 -1.30 -10.01 16.25
N ARG A 118 -2.59 -9.78 16.06
CA ARG A 118 -3.63 -10.04 17.07
C ARG A 118 -3.76 -11.52 17.41
N ALA A 119 -3.78 -12.39 16.40
CA ALA A 119 -3.88 -13.84 16.60
C ALA A 119 -2.69 -14.43 17.35
N ASN A 120 -1.53 -13.77 17.33
CA ASN A 120 -0.31 -14.20 17.98
C ASN A 120 0.07 -13.36 19.21
N SER A 121 -0.79 -12.43 19.63
CA SER A 121 -0.60 -11.61 20.84
C SER A 121 -1.21 -12.27 22.08
N ASP A 122 -0.77 -11.79 23.23
CA ASP A 122 -1.47 -12.03 24.49
C ASP A 122 -2.57 -10.95 24.62
N PRO A 123 -3.85 -11.33 24.82
CA PRO A 123 -4.94 -10.37 25.04
C PRO A 123 -4.70 -9.44 26.24
N ALA A 124 -4.03 -9.94 27.29
CA ALA A 124 -3.63 -9.17 28.47
C ALA A 124 -2.25 -8.50 28.30
N GLY A 125 -1.59 -8.71 27.16
CA GLY A 125 -0.25 -8.24 26.90
C GLY A 125 -0.15 -6.71 26.72
N PRO A 126 1.08 -6.18 26.76
CA PRO A 126 1.32 -4.75 26.67
C PRO A 126 0.90 -4.20 25.31
N ARG A 127 0.34 -3.00 25.33
CA ARG A 127 0.10 -2.18 24.16
C ARG A 127 0.93 -0.91 24.27
N ALA A 128 1.65 -0.55 23.20
CA ALA A 128 2.53 0.61 23.22
C ALA A 128 2.38 1.47 21.96
N ARG A 129 2.55 2.77 22.12
CA ARG A 129 2.81 3.67 20.98
C ARG A 129 4.32 3.76 20.79
N ILE A 130 4.77 3.56 19.56
CA ILE A 130 6.18 3.61 19.20
C ILE A 130 6.47 4.98 18.61
N THR A 131 7.63 5.52 18.97
CA THR A 131 8.17 6.75 18.37
C THR A 131 9.55 6.44 17.81
N SER A 132 9.79 6.81 16.56
CA SER A 132 11.09 6.70 15.91
C SER A 132 12.03 7.82 16.33
N ASN A 133 13.32 7.71 15.98
CA ASN A 133 14.33 8.72 16.31
C ASN A 133 14.08 10.07 15.62
N ASP A 134 13.39 10.08 14.48
CA ASP A 134 12.98 11.26 13.71
C ASP A 134 11.61 11.82 14.16
N GLY A 135 11.11 11.37 15.33
CA GLY A 135 9.89 11.89 15.94
C GLY A 135 8.58 11.35 15.36
N GLN A 136 8.62 10.44 14.37
CA GLN A 136 7.40 9.81 13.89
C GLN A 136 6.81 8.90 14.96
N ARG A 137 5.49 8.95 15.14
CA ARG A 137 4.79 8.18 16.15
C ARG A 137 3.69 7.32 15.53
N SER A 138 3.49 6.12 16.08
CA SER A 138 2.35 5.28 15.70
C SER A 138 1.03 5.98 16.02
N THR A 139 0.07 5.95 15.09
CA THR A 139 -1.24 6.62 15.22
C THR A 139 -2.12 5.95 16.27
N ARG A 140 -1.93 4.65 16.48
CA ARG A 140 -2.64 3.85 17.49
C ARG A 140 -1.67 3.06 18.38
N PRO A 141 -2.12 2.57 19.55
CA PRO A 141 -1.37 1.59 20.32
C PRO A 141 -1.21 0.29 19.51
N LEU A 142 -0.01 -0.27 19.53
CA LEU A 142 0.36 -1.50 18.84
C LEU A 142 0.28 -2.68 19.81
N VAL A 143 0.00 -3.87 19.29
CA VAL A 143 0.02 -5.13 20.05
C VAL A 143 1.31 -5.89 19.81
N ALA A 144 1.86 -6.49 20.85
CA ALA A 144 3.06 -7.30 20.75
C ALA A 144 2.71 -8.76 20.42
N VAL A 145 3.46 -9.37 19.51
CA VAL A 145 3.48 -10.83 19.32
C VAL A 145 4.19 -11.47 20.52
N THR A 146 3.61 -12.53 21.09
CA THR A 146 4.21 -13.25 22.23
C THR A 146 5.57 -13.83 21.86
N PRO A 147 6.56 -13.87 22.75
CA PRO A 147 7.91 -14.35 22.44
C PRO A 147 7.93 -15.77 21.84
N SER A 148 7.10 -16.67 22.34
CA SER A 148 7.01 -18.07 21.87
C SER A 148 6.45 -18.20 20.43
N ARG A 149 5.64 -17.22 19.98
CA ARG A 149 5.03 -17.21 18.64
C ARG A 149 5.76 -16.33 17.64
N ARG A 150 6.75 -15.55 18.09
CA ARG A 150 7.42 -14.52 17.27
C ARG A 150 8.01 -15.07 15.98
N SER A 151 8.80 -16.14 16.03
CA SER A 151 9.42 -16.72 14.83
C SER A 151 8.38 -17.23 13.82
N SER A 152 7.28 -17.81 14.28
CA SER A 152 6.20 -18.25 13.38
C SER A 152 5.46 -17.07 12.77
N ALA A 153 5.13 -16.05 13.57
CA ALA A 153 4.45 -14.84 13.10
C ALA A 153 5.32 -14.05 12.10
N HIS A 154 6.63 -13.97 12.33
CA HIS A 154 7.56 -13.32 11.40
C HIS A 154 7.58 -14.04 10.03
N ARG A 155 7.65 -15.38 10.01
CA ARG A 155 7.59 -16.13 8.74
C ARG A 155 6.27 -15.91 8.01
N GLN A 156 5.15 -15.90 8.72
CA GLN A 156 3.84 -15.62 8.12
C GLN A 156 3.74 -14.18 7.61
N ALA A 157 4.29 -13.20 8.35
CA ALA A 157 4.34 -11.81 7.90
C ALA A 157 5.19 -11.64 6.61
N ILE A 158 6.32 -12.36 6.51
CA ILE A 158 7.12 -12.40 5.28
C ILE A 158 6.29 -12.93 4.11
N ALA A 159 5.55 -14.03 4.30
CA ALA A 159 4.70 -14.61 3.26
C ALA A 159 3.58 -13.65 2.80
N ILE A 160 2.96 -12.91 3.73
CA ILE A 160 1.96 -11.88 3.42
C ILE A 160 2.59 -10.77 2.55
N LEU A 161 3.78 -10.29 2.91
CA LEU A 161 4.47 -9.26 2.11
C LEU A 161 4.87 -9.79 0.71
N GLU A 162 5.32 -11.03 0.59
CA GLU A 162 5.66 -11.66 -0.69
C GLU A 162 4.45 -11.87 -1.58
N GLU A 163 3.31 -12.21 -1.00
CA GLU A 163 2.05 -12.28 -1.73
C GLU A 163 1.61 -10.91 -2.24
N ALA A 164 1.71 -9.87 -1.42
CA ALA A 164 1.41 -8.50 -1.81
C ALA A 164 2.32 -8.00 -2.94
N GLU A 165 3.64 -8.27 -2.87
CA GLU A 165 4.58 -7.99 -3.97
C GLU A 165 4.14 -8.66 -5.26
N THR A 166 3.76 -9.94 -5.18
CA THR A 166 3.30 -10.72 -6.34
C THR A 166 2.01 -10.13 -6.93
N LYS A 167 1.05 -9.75 -6.08
CA LYS A 167 -0.20 -9.09 -6.50
C LYS A 167 0.10 -7.76 -7.21
N LEU A 168 0.97 -6.92 -6.65
CA LEU A 168 1.39 -5.65 -7.25
C LEU A 168 2.04 -5.87 -8.63
N LEU A 169 2.95 -6.83 -8.76
CA LEU A 169 3.63 -7.11 -10.03
C LEU A 169 2.66 -7.66 -11.09
N ARG A 170 1.68 -8.47 -10.72
CA ARG A 170 0.65 -8.99 -11.64
C ARG A 170 -0.31 -7.90 -12.11
N SER A 171 -0.68 -6.96 -11.23
CA SER A 171 -1.59 -5.86 -11.54
C SER A 171 -0.96 -4.80 -12.47
N SER A 172 0.32 -4.89 -12.73
CA SER A 172 1.10 -3.92 -13.50
C SER A 172 0.98 -4.06 -15.02
N THR A 173 0.22 -5.03 -15.53
CA THR A 173 0.24 -5.44 -16.95
C THR A 173 -0.42 -4.45 -17.94
N GLN A 174 -1.06 -3.38 -17.46
CA GLN A 174 -1.86 -2.48 -18.30
C GLN A 174 -1.03 -1.49 -19.15
N SER A 175 0.18 -1.12 -18.73
CA SER A 175 1.12 -0.29 -19.50
C SER A 175 2.53 -0.34 -18.90
N ALA A 176 3.56 -0.07 -19.73
CA ALA A 176 4.95 -0.06 -19.25
C ALA A 176 5.21 0.96 -18.13
N ALA A 177 4.60 2.17 -18.22
CA ALA A 177 4.72 3.19 -17.18
C ALA A 177 4.08 2.73 -15.87
N ARG A 178 2.91 2.09 -15.92
CA ARG A 178 2.25 1.53 -14.73
C ARG A 178 3.04 0.37 -14.15
N ALA A 179 3.61 -0.49 -15.00
CA ALA A 179 4.47 -1.60 -14.57
C ALA A 179 5.65 -1.10 -13.73
N SER A 180 6.37 -0.07 -14.20
CA SER A 180 7.47 0.54 -13.46
C SER A 180 7.04 1.09 -12.09
N GLN A 181 5.89 1.76 -12.01
CA GLN A 181 5.35 2.31 -10.76
C GLN A 181 5.00 1.21 -9.76
N TYR A 182 4.31 0.17 -10.20
CA TYR A 182 3.95 -0.96 -9.33
C TYR A 182 5.17 -1.72 -8.86
N GLN A 183 6.18 -1.89 -9.72
CA GLN A 183 7.45 -2.50 -9.35
C GLN A 183 8.19 -1.69 -8.28
N GLN A 184 8.19 -0.36 -8.37
CA GLN A 184 8.77 0.50 -7.32
C GLN A 184 8.10 0.27 -5.97
N VAL A 185 6.77 0.21 -5.95
CA VAL A 185 6.01 -0.04 -4.71
C VAL A 185 6.26 -1.45 -4.18
N ALA A 186 6.27 -2.48 -5.04
CA ALA A 186 6.57 -3.84 -4.66
C ALA A 186 7.97 -3.96 -4.03
N ASN A 187 8.99 -3.38 -4.66
CA ASN A 187 10.37 -3.37 -4.13
C ASN A 187 10.47 -2.64 -2.78
N ALA A 188 9.78 -1.50 -2.65
CA ALA A 188 9.75 -0.72 -1.41
C ALA A 188 9.06 -1.50 -0.28
N LEU A 189 7.93 -2.18 -0.57
CA LEU A 189 7.21 -3.03 0.37
C LEU A 189 8.09 -4.20 0.81
N GLY A 190 8.68 -4.93 -0.15
CA GLY A 190 9.54 -6.09 0.09
C GLY A 190 10.80 -5.79 0.90
N SER A 191 11.31 -4.57 0.77
CA SER A 191 12.46 -4.12 1.55
C SER A 191 12.23 -4.18 3.07
N ASN A 192 10.97 -4.16 3.54
CA ASN A 192 10.62 -4.24 4.95
C ASN A 192 10.73 -5.66 5.52
N LYS A 193 10.83 -6.69 4.69
CA LYS A 193 11.05 -8.09 5.14
C LYS A 193 12.31 -8.26 5.99
N VAL A 194 13.30 -7.40 5.84
CA VAL A 194 14.51 -7.43 6.65
C VAL A 194 14.22 -7.27 8.15
N LEU A 195 13.17 -6.54 8.52
CA LEU A 195 12.74 -6.33 9.92
C LEU A 195 12.21 -7.61 10.60
N LEU A 196 11.76 -8.55 9.79
CA LEU A 196 11.17 -9.81 10.23
C LEU A 196 12.17 -10.98 10.28
N ARG A 197 13.42 -10.73 9.86
CA ARG A 197 14.50 -11.72 9.83
C ARG A 197 15.46 -11.63 11.02
N SER A 198 15.31 -10.57 11.83
CA SER A 198 16.13 -10.28 13.02
C SER A 198 15.56 -10.91 14.28
#